data_08711fbd2770eb79d94f33c929c2186a
#
_entry.id   08711fbd2770eb79d94f33c929c2186a
#
_cell.length_a   1.000
_cell.length_b   1.000
_cell.length_c   1.000
_cell.angle_alpha   90.00
_cell.angle_beta   90.00
_cell.angle_gamma   90.00
#
_symmetry.space_group_name_H-M   'P 1'
#
loop_
_entity.id
_entity.type
_entity.pdbx_description
1 polymer ?
#
loop_
_entity_poly.entity_id
_entity_poly.type
_entity_poly.pdbx_seq_one_letter_code
_entity_poly.pdbx_strand_id
1 'polypeptide(L)'
;MALSLLMASVFIDTGTAGLAVASTSSHFCSAEKQFRLPLEYGGQRPPSAQWTATAAGAAVLASSGEGPRVESVIIGKMQDLGIKDANNMGAAMAPSASSTIAAFLHDTCTAPEDYDMILTGDLGAVGSKLLIELLRKDYQIDIASVHADCGLMLYDLDAQDVNAGASGCGCSGSVVCSYILSRLKQGELKRVLFVGTGALMSAVSAKQGETIPGIAHGVLLTNG
;
A
#
# COMPACT_ATOMS: atom_id res chain seq x y z
N MET A 1 5.64 3.06 2.85
CA MET A 1 5.23 4.48 3.14
C MET A 1 4.29 4.56 4.34
N ALA A 2 3.22 3.78 4.44
CA ALA A 2 2.28 3.88 5.58
C ALA A 2 2.94 3.68 6.94
N LEU A 3 3.73 2.64 7.15
CA LEU A 3 4.44 2.42 8.41
C LEU A 3 5.39 3.58 8.75
N SER A 4 6.06 4.16 7.76
CA SER A 4 6.94 5.31 7.94
C SER A 4 6.18 6.56 8.40
N LEU A 5 5.03 6.85 7.77
CA LEU A 5 4.13 7.94 8.20
C LEU A 5 3.56 7.68 9.59
N LEU A 6 3.09 6.46 9.88
CA LEU A 6 2.56 6.04 11.16
C LEU A 6 3.59 6.27 12.28
N MET A 7 4.80 5.77 12.12
CA MET A 7 5.86 5.95 13.14
C MET A 7 6.25 7.41 13.32
N ALA A 8 6.39 8.15 12.23
CA ALA A 8 6.70 9.58 12.29
C ALA A 8 5.60 10.36 13.04
N SER A 9 4.31 10.08 12.77
CA SER A 9 3.19 10.73 13.46
C SER A 9 3.15 10.40 14.95
N VAL A 10 3.44 9.16 15.35
CA VAL A 10 3.53 8.77 16.77
C VAL A 10 4.65 9.54 17.49
N PHE A 11 5.83 9.70 16.89
CA PHE A 11 6.91 10.50 17.50
C PHE A 11 6.56 11.98 17.65
N ILE A 12 5.82 12.54 16.70
CA ILE A 12 5.33 13.92 16.77
C ILE A 12 4.25 14.06 17.85
N ASP A 13 3.24 13.18 17.84
CA ASP A 13 2.09 13.24 18.76
C ASP A 13 2.51 13.05 20.23
N THR A 14 3.46 12.16 20.49
CA THR A 14 4.03 11.94 21.83
C THR A 14 5.00 13.03 22.28
N GLY A 15 5.29 14.02 21.44
CA GLY A 15 6.28 15.08 21.73
C GLY A 15 7.74 14.59 21.76
N THR A 16 8.00 13.36 21.32
CA THR A 16 9.36 12.80 21.24
C THR A 16 10.21 13.53 20.18
N ALA A 17 9.57 14.02 19.11
CA ALA A 17 10.22 14.81 18.07
C ALA A 17 9.35 16.01 17.69
N GLY A 18 9.95 17.16 17.43
CA GLY A 18 9.26 18.33 16.88
C GLY A 18 9.08 18.26 15.36
N LEU A 19 10.01 17.57 14.69
CA LEU A 19 9.99 17.27 13.25
C LEU A 19 10.41 15.82 13.03
N ALA A 20 9.74 15.12 12.11
CA ALA A 20 10.09 13.77 11.71
C ALA A 20 9.99 13.64 10.18
N VAL A 21 10.83 12.79 9.60
CA VAL A 21 10.78 12.49 8.15
C VAL A 21 10.31 11.05 7.96
N ALA A 22 9.22 10.90 7.24
CA ALA A 22 8.75 9.61 6.74
C ALA A 22 9.25 9.43 5.31
N SER A 23 10.07 8.42 5.06
CA SER A 23 10.61 8.15 3.73
C SER A 23 10.60 6.67 3.39
N THR A 24 10.54 6.38 2.10
CA THR A 24 10.66 5.02 1.57
C THR A 24 11.12 5.07 0.12
N SER A 25 11.80 4.01 -0.31
CA SER A 25 12.28 3.86 -1.69
C SER A 25 12.32 2.40 -2.08
N SER A 26 12.28 2.14 -3.38
CA SER A 26 12.57 0.84 -3.97
C SER A 26 13.33 1.02 -5.27
N HIS A 27 14.04 -0.02 -5.67
CA HIS A 27 14.80 -0.06 -6.91
C HIS A 27 14.70 -1.44 -7.54
N PHE A 28 14.35 -1.51 -8.81
CA PHE A 28 14.17 -2.78 -9.54
C PHE A 28 15.37 -3.72 -9.43
N CYS A 29 16.59 -3.21 -9.45
CA CYS A 29 17.84 -3.99 -9.36
C CYS A 29 18.30 -4.28 -7.92
N SER A 30 17.47 -4.03 -6.90
CA SER A 30 17.80 -4.29 -5.50
C SER A 30 17.45 -5.71 -5.07
N ALA A 31 17.30 -5.92 -3.76
CA ALA A 31 16.99 -7.22 -3.15
C ALA A 31 15.73 -7.90 -3.74
N GLU A 32 14.77 -7.15 -4.25
CA GLU A 32 13.56 -7.70 -4.85
C GLU A 32 13.82 -8.43 -6.17
N LYS A 33 14.92 -8.16 -6.86
CA LYS A 33 15.26 -8.80 -8.15
C LYS A 33 15.30 -10.33 -8.04
N GLN A 34 15.78 -10.86 -6.92
CA GLN A 34 15.85 -12.30 -6.67
C GLN A 34 14.47 -13.00 -6.64
N PHE A 35 13.39 -12.25 -6.39
CA PHE A 35 12.02 -12.75 -6.45
C PHE A 35 11.41 -12.66 -7.85
N ARG A 36 12.15 -12.06 -8.78
CA ARG A 36 11.75 -11.85 -10.18
C ARG A 36 12.59 -12.70 -11.13
N LEU A 37 12.88 -13.94 -10.71
CA LEU A 37 13.75 -14.88 -11.43
C LEU A 37 13.46 -15.04 -12.93
N PRO A 38 12.21 -15.05 -13.40
CA PRO A 38 11.93 -15.17 -14.84
C PRO A 38 12.59 -14.08 -15.69
N LEU A 39 12.83 -12.87 -15.12
CA LEU A 39 13.48 -11.75 -15.82
C LEU A 39 14.95 -12.04 -16.12
N GLU A 40 15.67 -12.70 -15.20
CA GLU A 40 17.08 -13.01 -15.36
C GLU A 40 17.33 -14.11 -16.40
N TYR A 41 16.39 -15.04 -16.51
CA TYR A 41 16.48 -16.16 -17.41
C TYR A 41 15.70 -15.94 -18.72
N GLY A 42 15.17 -14.74 -18.95
CA GLY A 42 14.38 -14.43 -20.12
C GLY A 42 13.02 -15.16 -20.15
N GLY A 43 12.57 -15.66 -19.01
CA GLY A 43 11.26 -16.32 -18.89
C GLY A 43 10.11 -15.30 -18.96
N GLN A 44 8.97 -15.75 -19.47
CA GLN A 44 7.77 -14.93 -19.50
C GLN A 44 7.19 -14.78 -18.09
N ARG A 45 6.90 -13.54 -17.68
CA ARG A 45 6.24 -13.25 -16.42
C ARG A 45 4.76 -13.61 -16.48
N PRO A 46 4.17 -14.23 -15.44
CA PRO A 46 2.73 -14.48 -15.41
C PRO A 46 1.94 -13.16 -15.31
N PRO A 47 0.67 -13.13 -15.75
CA PRO A 47 -0.17 -11.93 -15.69
C PRO A 47 -0.40 -11.36 -14.27
N SER A 48 -0.21 -12.19 -13.23
CA SER A 48 -0.29 -11.77 -11.83
C SER A 48 0.96 -11.06 -11.31
N ALA A 49 2.09 -11.18 -12.02
CA ALA A 49 3.34 -10.54 -11.63
C ALA A 49 3.26 -9.01 -11.73
N GLN A 50 3.97 -8.34 -10.84
CA GLN A 50 4.08 -6.89 -10.81
C GLN A 50 5.52 -6.45 -11.12
N TRP A 51 5.69 -5.20 -11.53
CA TRP A 51 7.00 -4.62 -11.81
C TRP A 51 7.45 -3.74 -10.64
N THR A 52 8.62 -4.01 -10.08
CA THR A 52 9.18 -3.19 -9.00
C THR A 52 9.49 -1.79 -9.51
N ALA A 53 8.88 -0.79 -8.89
CA ALA A 53 9.13 0.60 -9.20
C ALA A 53 10.52 1.05 -8.71
N THR A 54 11.27 1.73 -9.56
CA THR A 54 12.45 2.50 -9.15
C THR A 54 11.97 3.90 -8.81
N ALA A 55 11.65 4.12 -7.55
CA ALA A 55 11.02 5.34 -7.06
C ALA A 55 11.32 5.58 -5.58
N ALA A 56 11.09 6.80 -5.13
CA ALA A 56 11.19 7.19 -3.72
C ALA A 56 10.14 8.25 -3.37
N GLY A 57 9.82 8.35 -2.08
CA GLY A 57 8.99 9.41 -1.54
C GLY A 57 9.45 9.77 -0.12
N ALA A 58 9.34 11.04 0.22
CA ALA A 58 9.61 11.55 1.55
C ALA A 58 8.61 12.65 1.92
N ALA A 59 8.14 12.61 3.16
CA ALA A 59 7.27 13.62 3.75
C ALA A 59 7.83 14.08 5.10
N VAL A 60 7.80 15.38 5.35
CA VAL A 60 8.15 15.96 6.64
C VAL A 60 6.87 16.14 7.45
N LEU A 61 6.85 15.63 8.67
CA LEU A 61 5.77 15.80 9.64
C LEU A 61 6.20 16.75 10.75
N ALA A 62 5.28 17.61 11.18
CA ALA A 62 5.48 18.54 12.28
C ALA A 62 4.23 18.55 13.18
N SER A 63 4.37 18.98 14.42
CA SER A 63 3.25 19.11 15.38
C SER A 63 2.27 20.23 15.02
N SER A 64 2.69 21.17 14.16
CA SER A 64 1.87 22.28 13.67
C SER A 64 2.35 22.73 12.31
N GLY A 65 1.47 23.33 11.51
CA GLY A 65 1.78 23.84 10.18
C GLY A 65 0.52 23.89 9.31
N GLU A 66 0.70 24.36 8.09
CA GLU A 66 -0.34 24.35 7.06
C GLU A 66 -0.17 23.15 6.15
N GLY A 67 -1.27 22.53 5.73
CA GLY A 67 -1.27 21.44 4.76
C GLY A 67 -1.92 20.16 5.27
N PRO A 68 -1.78 19.06 4.51
CA PRO A 68 -2.39 17.79 4.87
C PRO A 68 -1.98 17.28 6.25
N ARG A 69 -2.91 16.63 6.94
CA ARG A 69 -2.72 16.08 8.29
C ARG A 69 -2.79 14.56 8.29
N VAL A 70 -2.05 13.96 9.20
CA VAL A 70 -2.30 12.58 9.65
C VAL A 70 -3.33 12.67 10.78
N GLU A 71 -4.58 12.30 10.50
CA GLU A 71 -5.69 12.39 11.46
C GLU A 71 -5.72 11.17 12.39
N SER A 72 -5.53 9.99 11.84
CA SER A 72 -5.48 8.75 12.60
C SER A 72 -4.64 7.68 11.90
N VAL A 73 -4.25 6.67 12.67
CA VAL A 73 -3.44 5.56 12.17
C VAL A 73 -3.95 4.23 12.72
N ILE A 74 -3.71 3.14 11.99
CA ILE A 74 -4.00 1.79 12.45
C ILE A 74 -2.83 0.86 12.17
N ILE A 75 -2.44 0.08 13.17
CA ILE A 75 -1.47 -1.01 13.04
C ILE A 75 -2.24 -2.28 12.67
N GLY A 76 -2.07 -2.75 11.44
CA GLY A 76 -2.72 -3.96 10.97
C GLY A 76 -2.10 -5.23 11.52
N LYS A 77 -2.85 -6.32 11.41
CA LYS A 77 -2.42 -7.66 11.80
C LYS A 77 -1.83 -8.41 10.61
N MET A 78 -0.82 -9.21 10.86
CA MET A 78 -0.30 -10.15 9.88
C MET A 78 -1.36 -11.22 9.57
N GLN A 79 -1.54 -11.50 8.28
CA GLN A 79 -2.44 -12.54 7.79
C GLN A 79 -1.66 -13.52 6.92
N ASP A 80 -1.96 -14.81 7.06
CA ASP A 80 -1.39 -15.87 6.22
C ASP A 80 -2.50 -16.84 5.80
N LEU A 81 -2.90 -16.74 4.54
CA LEU A 81 -3.90 -17.63 3.93
C LEU A 81 -3.27 -18.74 3.08
N GLY A 82 -2.01 -19.05 3.29
CA GLY A 82 -1.34 -20.17 2.64
C GLY A 82 -0.87 -19.89 1.22
N ILE A 83 -0.77 -18.62 0.79
CA ILE A 83 -0.25 -18.27 -0.54
C ILE A 83 1.24 -18.57 -0.59
N LYS A 84 1.66 -19.27 -1.67
CA LYS A 84 3.05 -19.70 -1.89
C LYS A 84 3.63 -19.17 -3.20
N ASP A 85 2.79 -18.62 -4.07
CA ASP A 85 3.21 -18.11 -5.38
C ASP A 85 3.85 -16.73 -5.24
N ALA A 86 5.18 -16.67 -5.36
CA ALA A 86 5.95 -15.44 -5.32
C ALA A 86 5.62 -14.45 -6.47
N ASN A 87 4.98 -14.92 -7.54
CA ASN A 87 4.53 -14.07 -8.64
C ASN A 87 3.13 -13.50 -8.43
N ASN A 88 2.46 -13.85 -7.34
CA ASN A 88 1.13 -13.34 -7.00
C ASN A 88 1.12 -12.67 -5.62
N MET A 89 1.91 -11.62 -5.48
CA MET A 89 2.03 -10.84 -4.24
C MET A 89 0.72 -10.18 -3.85
N GLY A 90 -0.08 -9.75 -4.83
CA GLY A 90 -1.41 -9.17 -4.58
C GLY A 90 -2.33 -10.13 -3.81
N ALA A 91 -2.32 -11.42 -4.14
CA ALA A 91 -3.09 -12.41 -3.39
C ALA A 91 -2.58 -12.62 -1.96
N ALA A 92 -1.28 -12.51 -1.72
CA ALA A 92 -0.71 -12.62 -0.37
C ALA A 92 -1.04 -11.39 0.51
N MET A 93 -1.13 -10.20 -0.09
CA MET A 93 -1.34 -8.93 0.64
C MET A 93 -2.82 -8.56 0.83
N ALA A 94 -3.71 -8.95 -0.08
CA ALA A 94 -5.13 -8.58 -0.05
C ALA A 94 -5.85 -8.95 1.28
N PRO A 95 -5.61 -10.11 1.91
CA PRO A 95 -6.23 -10.46 3.19
C PRO A 95 -5.87 -9.51 4.32
N SER A 96 -4.61 -9.08 4.40
CA SER A 96 -4.17 -8.12 5.42
C SER A 96 -4.76 -6.74 5.18
N ALA A 97 -4.84 -6.31 3.92
CA ALA A 97 -5.47 -5.04 3.55
C ALA A 97 -6.96 -5.06 3.89
N SER A 98 -7.69 -6.13 3.58
CA SER A 98 -9.12 -6.25 3.90
C SER A 98 -9.38 -6.22 5.40
N SER A 99 -8.61 -6.97 6.18
CA SER A 99 -8.70 -6.97 7.65
C SER A 99 -8.42 -5.59 8.25
N THR A 100 -7.42 -4.86 7.74
CA THR A 100 -7.05 -3.53 8.23
C THR A 100 -8.10 -2.48 7.87
N ILE A 101 -8.62 -2.49 6.64
CA ILE A 101 -9.68 -1.56 6.21
C ILE A 101 -10.96 -1.81 7.03
N ALA A 102 -11.39 -3.07 7.16
CA ALA A 102 -12.58 -3.40 7.93
C ALA A 102 -12.45 -2.99 9.41
N ALA A 103 -11.30 -3.26 10.04
CA ALA A 103 -11.04 -2.84 11.41
C ALA A 103 -11.03 -1.31 11.54
N PHE A 104 -10.40 -0.58 10.61
CA PHE A 104 -10.36 0.87 10.62
C PHE A 104 -11.76 1.50 10.53
N LEU A 105 -12.57 1.05 9.58
CA LEU A 105 -13.95 1.55 9.40
C LEU A 105 -14.80 1.26 10.64
N HIS A 106 -14.67 0.05 11.21
CA HIS A 106 -15.38 -0.32 12.45
C HIS A 106 -14.95 0.55 13.64
N ASP A 107 -13.65 0.70 13.89
CA ASP A 107 -13.10 1.40 15.06
C ASP A 107 -13.36 2.91 15.01
N THR A 108 -13.42 3.48 13.80
CA THR A 108 -13.74 4.91 13.59
C THR A 108 -15.25 5.16 13.41
N CYS A 109 -16.07 4.12 13.39
CA CYS A 109 -17.52 4.21 13.11
C CYS A 109 -17.83 4.95 11.81
N THR A 110 -17.04 4.67 10.74
CA THR A 110 -17.18 5.29 9.42
C THR A 110 -17.56 4.26 8.36
N ALA A 111 -18.07 4.76 7.22
CA ALA A 111 -18.41 3.97 6.04
C ALA A 111 -17.49 4.35 4.85
N PRO A 112 -17.40 3.51 3.80
CA PRO A 112 -16.58 3.83 2.62
C PRO A 112 -16.90 5.18 1.99
N GLU A 113 -18.14 5.61 2.03
CA GLU A 113 -18.65 6.87 1.48
C GLU A 113 -18.13 8.13 2.19
N ASP A 114 -17.58 7.96 3.40
CA ASP A 114 -16.96 9.06 4.16
C ASP A 114 -15.56 9.43 3.64
N TYR A 115 -15.06 8.70 2.65
CA TYR A 115 -13.74 8.88 2.06
C TYR A 115 -13.82 9.23 0.59
N ASP A 116 -13.02 10.22 0.15
CA ASP A 116 -12.83 10.47 -1.28
C ASP A 116 -12.05 9.32 -1.93
N MET A 117 -11.21 8.64 -1.15
CA MET A 117 -10.40 7.54 -1.63
C MET A 117 -9.96 6.60 -0.50
N ILE A 118 -10.08 5.29 -0.72
CA ILE A 118 -9.40 4.24 0.03
C ILE A 118 -8.28 3.72 -0.87
N LEU A 119 -7.05 4.15 -0.56
CA LEU A 119 -5.86 3.93 -1.39
C LEU A 119 -5.02 2.80 -0.83
N THR A 120 -4.75 1.77 -1.64
CA THR A 120 -3.83 0.70 -1.28
C THR A 120 -2.42 0.92 -1.85
N GLY A 121 -1.41 0.28 -1.24
CA GLY A 121 -0.01 0.51 -1.55
C GLY A 121 0.42 -0.01 -2.92
N ASP A 122 0.30 -1.31 -3.13
CA ASP A 122 0.77 -1.97 -4.36
C ASP A 122 0.15 -3.37 -4.52
N LEU A 123 -1.17 -3.46 -4.33
CA LEU A 123 -1.91 -4.71 -4.55
C LEU A 123 -1.94 -5.10 -6.04
N GLY A 124 -1.88 -4.12 -6.93
CA GLY A 124 -2.00 -4.31 -8.35
C GLY A 124 -3.38 -4.84 -8.79
N ALA A 125 -3.52 -5.20 -10.05
CA ALA A 125 -4.81 -5.57 -10.64
C ALA A 125 -5.44 -6.81 -9.98
N VAL A 126 -4.63 -7.82 -9.66
CA VAL A 126 -5.12 -9.06 -9.03
C VAL A 126 -5.49 -8.82 -7.58
N GLY A 127 -4.61 -8.21 -6.80
CA GLY A 127 -4.84 -7.98 -5.37
C GLY A 127 -5.97 -7.01 -5.10
N SER A 128 -6.16 -5.97 -5.94
CA SER A 128 -7.27 -5.02 -5.84
C SER A 128 -8.63 -5.70 -6.03
N LYS A 129 -8.75 -6.59 -7.02
CA LYS A 129 -9.98 -7.38 -7.22
C LYS A 129 -10.27 -8.28 -6.03
N LEU A 130 -9.25 -8.99 -5.55
CA LEU A 130 -9.37 -9.86 -4.37
C LEU A 130 -9.75 -9.09 -3.11
N LEU A 131 -9.16 -7.91 -2.89
CA LEU A 131 -9.49 -7.05 -1.76
C LEU A 131 -10.98 -6.69 -1.74
N ILE A 132 -11.53 -6.23 -2.88
CA ILE A 132 -12.94 -5.85 -2.99
C ILE A 132 -13.85 -7.05 -2.72
N GLU A 133 -13.52 -8.22 -3.28
CA GLU A 133 -14.28 -9.45 -3.05
C GLU A 133 -14.22 -9.93 -1.60
N LEU A 134 -13.05 -9.88 -0.95
CA LEU A 134 -12.88 -10.25 0.45
C LEU A 134 -13.68 -9.32 1.37
N LEU A 135 -13.64 -8.01 1.14
CA LEU A 135 -14.42 -7.05 1.94
C LEU A 135 -15.92 -7.26 1.79
N ARG A 136 -16.41 -7.51 0.57
CA ARG A 136 -17.82 -7.81 0.32
C ARG A 136 -18.27 -9.10 0.99
N LYS A 137 -17.46 -10.17 0.85
CA LYS A 137 -17.81 -11.50 1.35
C LYS A 137 -17.73 -11.61 2.87
N ASP A 138 -16.63 -11.16 3.45
CA ASP A 138 -16.29 -11.43 4.84
C ASP A 138 -16.79 -10.34 5.80
N TYR A 139 -16.96 -9.10 5.30
CA TYR A 139 -17.32 -7.94 6.12
C TYR A 139 -18.57 -7.20 5.65
N GLN A 140 -19.17 -7.56 4.50
CA GLN A 140 -20.29 -6.86 3.85
C GLN A 140 -19.98 -5.38 3.55
N ILE A 141 -18.71 -5.07 3.27
CA ILE A 141 -18.24 -3.73 2.94
C ILE A 141 -17.92 -3.67 1.44
N ASP A 142 -18.44 -2.68 0.74
CA ASP A 142 -18.14 -2.41 -0.67
C ASP A 142 -17.36 -1.12 -0.82
N ILE A 143 -16.11 -1.22 -1.27
CA ILE A 143 -15.22 -0.07 -1.50
C ILE A 143 -15.00 0.21 -3.01
N ALA A 144 -15.68 -0.49 -3.91
CA ALA A 144 -15.34 -0.44 -5.34
C ALA A 144 -15.41 0.97 -5.95
N SER A 145 -16.31 1.83 -5.45
CA SER A 145 -16.47 3.21 -5.95
C SER A 145 -15.40 4.18 -5.47
N VAL A 146 -14.73 3.89 -4.35
CA VAL A 146 -13.74 4.78 -3.70
C VAL A 146 -12.34 4.16 -3.63
N HIS A 147 -12.18 2.91 -4.10
CA HIS A 147 -10.89 2.22 -4.08
C HIS A 147 -9.98 2.66 -5.21
N ALA A 148 -8.71 2.91 -4.86
CA ALA A 148 -7.61 3.08 -5.78
C ALA A 148 -6.37 2.32 -5.26
N ASP A 149 -5.42 2.03 -6.15
CA ASP A 149 -4.18 1.33 -5.80
C ASP A 149 -2.98 2.02 -6.44
N CYS A 150 -1.96 2.33 -5.64
CA CYS A 150 -0.76 3.02 -6.14
C CYS A 150 -0.07 2.23 -7.25
N GLY A 151 -0.11 0.89 -7.19
CA GLY A 151 0.45 0.02 -8.22
C GLY A 151 -0.26 0.13 -9.57
N LEU A 152 -1.53 0.52 -9.57
CA LEU A 152 -2.32 0.77 -10.79
C LEU A 152 -2.22 2.21 -11.27
N MET A 153 -1.77 3.13 -10.43
CA MET A 153 -1.67 4.56 -10.75
C MET A 153 -0.30 4.97 -11.30
N LEU A 154 0.76 4.20 -11.03
CA LEU A 154 2.13 4.60 -11.34
C LEU A 154 2.51 4.37 -12.80
N TYR A 155 2.03 3.31 -13.41
CA TYR A 155 2.34 2.92 -14.78
C TYR A 155 1.08 2.87 -15.64
N ASP A 156 1.26 3.10 -16.93
CA ASP A 156 0.25 2.84 -17.96
C ASP A 156 0.26 1.32 -18.26
N LEU A 157 -0.77 0.62 -17.79
CA LEU A 157 -0.88 -0.84 -17.90
C LEU A 157 -1.09 -1.32 -19.34
N ASP A 158 -1.64 -0.45 -20.21
CA ASP A 158 -1.90 -0.80 -21.61
C ASP A 158 -0.66 -0.53 -22.49
N ALA A 159 0.13 0.50 -22.16
CA ALA A 159 1.28 0.90 -22.95
C ALA A 159 2.61 0.31 -22.45
N GLN A 160 2.69 -0.11 -21.18
CA GLN A 160 3.92 -0.59 -20.56
C GLN A 160 3.80 -2.06 -20.14
N ASP A 161 4.85 -2.84 -20.36
CA ASP A 161 4.89 -4.28 -19.99
C ASP A 161 5.11 -4.46 -18.47
N VAL A 162 4.09 -4.15 -17.68
CA VAL A 162 4.11 -4.24 -16.21
C VAL A 162 3.10 -5.25 -15.64
N ASN A 163 2.35 -5.95 -16.50
CA ASN A 163 1.32 -6.96 -16.14
C ASN A 163 0.31 -6.44 -15.10
N ALA A 164 0.40 -6.92 -13.84
CA ALA A 164 -0.53 -6.54 -12.78
C ALA A 164 -0.26 -5.16 -12.17
N GLY A 165 0.72 -4.42 -12.65
CA GLY A 165 1.03 -3.06 -12.21
C GLY A 165 2.37 -2.91 -11.48
N ALA A 166 2.57 -1.78 -10.84
CA ALA A 166 3.76 -1.49 -10.04
C ALA A 166 3.76 -2.22 -8.70
N SER A 167 4.93 -2.44 -8.14
CA SER A 167 5.11 -2.91 -6.76
C SER A 167 6.33 -2.26 -6.11
N GLY A 168 6.49 -2.50 -4.81
CA GLY A 168 7.61 -2.01 -4.01
C GLY A 168 7.30 -0.75 -3.21
N CYS A 169 8.07 -0.53 -2.15
CA CYS A 169 7.84 0.59 -1.22
C CYS A 169 7.89 1.96 -1.90
N GLY A 170 8.74 2.12 -2.92
CA GLY A 170 8.85 3.36 -3.70
C GLY A 170 7.60 3.67 -4.52
N CYS A 171 6.83 2.66 -4.94
CA CYS A 171 5.58 2.84 -5.64
C CYS A 171 4.61 3.71 -4.82
N SER A 172 4.23 3.25 -3.64
CA SER A 172 3.33 4.00 -2.74
C SER A 172 3.98 5.28 -2.23
N GLY A 173 5.30 5.29 -1.99
CA GLY A 173 6.03 6.50 -1.60
C GLY A 173 5.92 7.62 -2.64
N SER A 174 6.13 7.28 -3.91
CA SER A 174 6.01 8.23 -5.02
C SER A 174 4.58 8.75 -5.17
N VAL A 175 3.58 7.86 -5.26
CA VAL A 175 2.18 8.26 -5.48
C VAL A 175 1.65 9.11 -4.31
N VAL A 176 1.91 8.70 -3.07
CA VAL A 176 1.44 9.45 -1.90
C VAL A 176 2.08 10.83 -1.84
N CYS A 177 3.43 10.92 -1.96
CA CYS A 177 4.15 12.18 -1.79
C CYS A 177 3.96 13.17 -2.95
N SER A 178 3.80 12.69 -4.19
CA SER A 178 3.63 13.57 -5.34
C SER A 178 2.18 13.90 -5.65
N TYR A 179 1.31 12.88 -5.70
CA TYR A 179 -0.05 13.03 -6.18
C TYR A 179 -1.06 13.28 -5.05
N ILE A 180 -1.08 12.39 -4.04
CA ILE A 180 -2.11 12.44 -2.99
C ILE A 180 -1.95 13.68 -2.10
N LEU A 181 -0.73 13.91 -1.55
CA LEU A 181 -0.49 15.08 -0.70
C LEU A 181 -0.71 16.39 -1.44
N SER A 182 -0.40 16.47 -2.74
CA SER A 182 -0.66 17.66 -3.55
C SER A 182 -2.15 17.94 -3.70
N ARG A 183 -2.96 16.91 -3.97
CA ARG A 183 -4.42 17.06 -4.11
C ARG A 183 -5.12 17.37 -2.79
N LEU A 184 -4.66 16.78 -1.69
CA LEU A 184 -5.12 17.14 -0.35
C LEU A 184 -4.80 18.61 -0.05
N LYS A 185 -3.57 19.07 -0.35
CA LYS A 185 -3.18 20.47 -0.16
C LYS A 185 -4.00 21.44 -1.00
N GLN A 186 -4.40 21.05 -2.19
CA GLN A 186 -5.25 21.85 -3.09
C GLN A 186 -6.74 21.79 -2.73
N GLY A 187 -7.13 20.92 -1.77
CA GLY A 187 -8.53 20.71 -1.40
C GLY A 187 -9.34 19.90 -2.40
N GLU A 188 -8.72 19.31 -3.42
CA GLU A 188 -9.36 18.41 -4.37
C GLU A 188 -9.74 17.07 -3.74
N LEU A 189 -8.95 16.61 -2.77
CA LEU A 189 -9.26 15.51 -1.88
C LEU A 189 -9.34 16.04 -0.46
N LYS A 190 -10.22 15.46 0.36
CA LYS A 190 -10.43 15.86 1.76
C LYS A 190 -10.05 14.76 2.74
N ARG A 191 -10.40 13.52 2.42
CA ARG A 191 -10.17 12.35 3.28
C ARG A 191 -9.69 11.15 2.46
N VAL A 192 -8.47 10.71 2.71
CA VAL A 192 -7.86 9.56 2.03
C VAL A 192 -7.38 8.57 3.08
N LEU A 193 -7.98 7.38 3.12
CA LEU A 193 -7.46 6.27 3.90
C LEU A 193 -6.38 5.57 3.08
N PHE A 194 -5.12 5.82 3.40
CA PHE A 194 -3.99 5.15 2.77
C PHE A 194 -3.60 3.89 3.54
N VAL A 195 -3.68 2.73 2.90
CA VAL A 195 -3.35 1.41 3.47
C VAL A 195 -2.14 0.84 2.75
N GLY A 196 -0.97 0.99 3.37
CA GLY A 196 0.28 0.42 2.84
C GLY A 196 0.29 -1.09 3.01
N THR A 197 0.54 -1.79 1.92
CA THR A 197 0.55 -3.24 1.82
C THR A 197 1.98 -3.79 1.79
N GLY A 198 2.18 -4.97 2.34
CA GLY A 198 3.46 -5.64 2.36
C GLY A 198 3.31 -7.15 2.45
N ALA A 199 4.24 -7.87 1.87
CA ALA A 199 4.36 -9.31 1.97
C ALA A 199 5.73 -9.68 2.52
N LEU A 200 5.76 -10.57 3.52
CA LEU A 200 6.99 -11.08 4.09
C LEU A 200 7.50 -12.24 3.24
N MET A 201 8.45 -11.94 2.38
CA MET A 201 9.06 -12.91 1.51
C MET A 201 10.59 -12.89 1.63
N SER A 202 11.19 -14.06 1.79
CA SER A 202 12.62 -14.24 1.70
C SER A 202 12.97 -15.24 0.60
N ALA A 203 14.16 -15.11 0.01
CA ALA A 203 14.64 -16.05 -1.00
C ALA A 203 14.69 -17.49 -0.48
N VAL A 204 14.97 -17.65 0.79
CA VAL A 204 15.07 -18.98 1.44
C VAL A 204 13.67 -19.57 1.60
N SER A 205 12.76 -18.89 2.29
CA SER A 205 11.41 -19.41 2.57
C SER A 205 10.61 -19.66 1.27
N ALA A 206 10.67 -18.77 0.30
CA ALA A 206 9.99 -18.93 -0.98
C ALA A 206 10.48 -20.15 -1.76
N LYS A 207 11.81 -20.39 -1.78
CA LYS A 207 12.40 -21.58 -2.43
C LYS A 207 12.14 -22.88 -1.68
N GLN A 208 11.86 -22.82 -0.39
CA GLN A 208 11.48 -23.99 0.44
C GLN A 208 9.97 -24.28 0.37
N GLY A 209 9.19 -23.48 -0.36
CA GLY A 209 7.76 -23.66 -0.51
C GLY A 209 6.95 -23.25 0.71
N GLU A 210 7.51 -22.39 1.56
CA GLU A 210 6.80 -21.77 2.67
C GLU A 210 5.75 -20.76 2.19
N THR A 211 4.81 -20.45 3.05
CA THR A 211 3.77 -19.46 2.79
C THR A 211 4.30 -18.03 2.83
N ILE A 212 3.58 -17.10 2.23
CA ILE A 212 3.92 -15.68 2.16
C ILE A 212 2.89 -14.90 3.00
N PRO A 213 3.20 -14.60 4.28
CA PRO A 213 2.32 -13.78 5.10
C PRO A 213 2.26 -12.34 4.58
N GLY A 214 1.07 -11.74 4.66
CA GLY A 214 0.86 -10.34 4.35
C GLY A 214 0.68 -9.49 5.61
N ILE A 215 0.94 -8.18 5.49
CA ILE A 215 0.64 -7.17 6.50
C ILE A 215 0.20 -5.88 5.82
N ALA A 216 -0.68 -5.12 6.48
CA ALA A 216 -1.06 -3.80 6.00
C ALA A 216 -1.28 -2.84 7.18
N HIS A 217 -0.76 -1.62 7.07
CA HIS A 217 -0.96 -0.56 8.06
C HIS A 217 -1.70 0.62 7.40
N GLY A 218 -2.61 1.24 8.13
CA GLY A 218 -3.42 2.35 7.62
C GLY A 218 -3.04 3.70 8.21
N VAL A 219 -3.18 4.74 7.40
CA VAL A 219 -3.02 6.15 7.77
C VAL A 219 -4.14 6.94 7.13
N LEU A 220 -4.92 7.65 7.94
CA LEU A 220 -5.92 8.59 7.44
C LEU A 220 -5.24 9.94 7.21
N LEU A 221 -5.25 10.38 5.97
CA LEU A 221 -4.76 11.67 5.52
C LEU A 221 -5.93 12.60 5.23
N THR A 222 -5.88 13.82 5.74
CA THR A 222 -6.91 14.85 5.51
C THR A 222 -6.29 16.15 5.01
N ASN A 223 -7.10 17.03 4.46
CA ASN A 223 -6.62 18.28 3.86
C ASN A 223 -6.29 19.41 4.85
N GLY A 224 -6.41 19.14 6.17
CA GLY A 224 -6.08 20.11 7.23
C GLY A 224 -7.27 20.88 7.78
#